data_3631bbaa39b4ae477dc6841f9b5dec90
#
_entry.id   3631bbaa39b4ae477dc6841f9b5dec90
#
_cell.length_a   1.000
_cell.length_b   1.000
_cell.length_c   1.000
_cell.angle_alpha   90.00
_cell.angle_beta   90.00
_cell.angle_gamma   90.00
#
_symmetry.space_group_name_H-M   'P 1'
#
loop_
_entity.id
_entity.type
_entity.pdbx_description
1 polymer ?
#
loop_
_entity_poly.entity_id
_entity_poly.type
_entity_poly.pdbx_seq_one_letter_code
_entity_poly.pdbx_strand_id
1 'polypeptide(L)'
;MIKIVLSYEDNYIDRVEKIKEEFFDDVDYFYVEDYINKNILLDFTNNDIIYILNNSTYNLQLIKEIKDKVYKIINEEFYCKENTKLKIQKELKTNDILVPNIIEYEKVTKYEYPLFFKSVDHAELVLKVYNKNSLDNLLQKFDSRSIYLEESLEDSNSEEYKVYFIKNTIYFDDMYGNYTDNIIEQLCLKIGNILKLELFSIDIIKRNDYYYVIDINPSAGLYKSSKSREALIKEFRYENRG
;
A
#
# COMPACT_ATOMS: atom_id res chain seq x y z
N MET A 1 -22.30 -2.29 5.47
CA MET A 1 -21.38 -3.45 5.35
C MET A 1 -20.09 -3.00 4.72
N ILE A 2 -18.93 -3.54 5.08
CA ILE A 2 -17.67 -3.33 4.34
C ILE A 2 -17.57 -4.38 3.25
N LYS A 3 -17.50 -3.94 2.00
CA LYS A 3 -17.28 -4.83 0.84
C LYS A 3 -15.84 -4.69 0.36
N ILE A 4 -15.07 -5.77 0.47
CA ILE A 4 -13.66 -5.79 0.06
C ILE A 4 -13.60 -6.19 -1.42
N VAL A 5 -12.89 -5.39 -2.20
CA VAL A 5 -12.70 -5.62 -3.65
C VAL A 5 -11.38 -6.33 -3.85
N LEU A 6 -11.44 -7.51 -4.44
CA LEU A 6 -10.28 -8.33 -4.83
C LEU A 6 -10.06 -8.29 -6.35
N SER A 7 -8.92 -8.77 -6.79
CA SER A 7 -8.62 -9.10 -8.19
C SER A 7 -8.12 -10.53 -8.30
N TYR A 8 -8.44 -11.23 -9.40
CA TYR A 8 -7.87 -12.54 -9.69
C TYR A 8 -6.36 -12.51 -9.94
N GLU A 9 -5.83 -11.35 -10.30
CA GLU A 9 -4.39 -11.15 -10.51
C GLU A 9 -3.60 -11.10 -9.20
N ASP A 10 -4.27 -10.73 -8.09
CA ASP A 10 -3.67 -10.58 -6.77
C ASP A 10 -4.09 -11.74 -5.85
N ASN A 11 -3.15 -12.48 -5.32
CA ASN A 11 -3.44 -13.61 -4.41
C ASN A 11 -3.67 -13.13 -2.96
N TYR A 12 -4.74 -12.33 -2.75
CA TYR A 12 -5.05 -11.76 -1.43
C TYR A 12 -6.21 -12.47 -0.71
N ILE A 13 -6.74 -13.55 -1.27
CA ILE A 13 -7.91 -14.25 -0.70
C ILE A 13 -7.70 -14.68 0.76
N ASP A 14 -6.54 -15.26 1.08
CA ASP A 14 -6.25 -15.71 2.45
C ASP A 14 -6.24 -14.56 3.47
N ARG A 15 -5.90 -13.34 3.02
CA ARG A 15 -5.91 -12.14 3.86
C ARG A 15 -7.34 -11.70 4.18
N VAL A 16 -8.21 -11.78 3.19
CA VAL A 16 -9.62 -11.40 3.33
C VAL A 16 -10.41 -12.44 4.11
N GLU A 17 -10.14 -13.73 3.88
CA GLU A 17 -10.76 -14.80 4.66
C GLU A 17 -10.50 -14.63 6.16
N LYS A 18 -9.30 -14.24 6.54
CA LYS A 18 -8.98 -13.94 7.94
C LYS A 18 -9.80 -12.78 8.51
N ILE A 19 -10.01 -11.71 7.74
CA ILE A 19 -10.86 -10.59 8.16
C ILE A 19 -12.32 -11.06 8.25
N LYS A 20 -12.78 -11.86 7.30
CA LYS A 20 -14.14 -12.37 7.24
C LYS A 20 -14.42 -13.35 8.37
N GLU A 21 -13.47 -14.22 8.74
CA GLU A 21 -13.59 -15.13 9.89
C GLU A 21 -13.77 -14.36 11.21
N GLU A 22 -13.07 -13.24 11.38
CA GLU A 22 -13.16 -12.41 12.60
C GLU A 22 -14.46 -11.56 12.63
N PHE A 23 -14.99 -11.13 11.47
CA PHE A 23 -16.07 -10.14 11.37
C PHE A 23 -17.16 -10.54 10.36
N PHE A 24 -17.59 -11.78 10.41
CA PHE A 24 -18.47 -12.45 9.44
C PHE A 24 -19.68 -11.62 8.98
N ASP A 25 -20.41 -11.00 9.91
CA ASP A 25 -21.63 -10.22 9.60
C ASP A 25 -21.34 -8.80 9.05
N ASP A 26 -20.09 -8.37 9.08
CA ASP A 26 -19.68 -7.00 8.85
C ASP A 26 -18.93 -6.81 7.54
N VAL A 27 -18.38 -7.91 7.01
CA VAL A 27 -17.47 -7.90 5.87
C VAL A 27 -17.92 -8.91 4.84
N ASP A 28 -17.95 -8.48 3.58
CA ASP A 28 -18.10 -9.35 2.41
C ASP A 28 -17.03 -8.99 1.38
N TYR A 29 -16.85 -9.81 0.35
CA TYR A 29 -15.89 -9.53 -0.72
C TYR A 29 -16.39 -9.96 -2.09
N PHE A 30 -15.83 -9.36 -3.12
CA PHE A 30 -16.06 -9.73 -4.52
C PHE A 30 -14.82 -9.45 -5.37
N TYR A 31 -14.77 -10.06 -6.54
CA TYR A 31 -13.72 -9.81 -7.53
C TYR A 31 -14.15 -8.73 -8.52
N VAL A 32 -13.28 -7.74 -8.75
CA VAL A 32 -13.58 -6.62 -9.65
C VAL A 32 -13.84 -7.11 -11.09
N GLU A 33 -13.14 -8.14 -11.54
CA GLU A 33 -13.31 -8.73 -12.88
C GLU A 33 -14.68 -9.37 -13.05
N ASP A 34 -15.24 -9.97 -12.00
CA ASP A 34 -16.58 -10.54 -12.04
C ASP A 34 -17.62 -9.45 -12.20
N TYR A 35 -17.46 -8.33 -11.51
CA TYR A 35 -18.34 -7.19 -11.61
C TYR A 35 -18.26 -6.54 -13.01
N ILE A 36 -17.06 -6.24 -13.50
CA ILE A 36 -16.85 -5.51 -14.74
C ILE A 36 -17.09 -6.37 -15.98
N ASN A 37 -16.58 -7.61 -16.01
CA ASN A 37 -16.58 -8.44 -17.23
C ASN A 37 -17.77 -9.38 -17.33
N LYS A 38 -18.28 -9.86 -16.19
CA LYS A 38 -19.39 -10.83 -16.16
C LYS A 38 -20.74 -10.18 -15.89
N ASN A 39 -20.78 -8.84 -15.70
CA ASN A 39 -21.99 -8.10 -15.33
C ASN A 39 -22.75 -8.75 -14.14
N ILE A 40 -22.01 -9.27 -13.18
CA ILE A 40 -22.61 -9.77 -11.95
C ILE A 40 -23.22 -8.56 -11.24
N LEU A 41 -24.55 -8.54 -11.16
CA LEU A 41 -25.27 -7.50 -10.44
C LEU A 41 -24.98 -7.66 -8.94
N LEU A 42 -24.18 -6.76 -8.43
CA LEU A 42 -23.99 -6.63 -6.97
C LEU A 42 -24.94 -5.54 -6.48
N ASP A 43 -25.72 -5.87 -5.47
CA ASP A 43 -26.57 -4.91 -4.80
C ASP A 43 -25.72 -4.01 -3.89
N PHE A 44 -25.33 -2.85 -4.43
CA PHE A 44 -24.71 -1.79 -3.65
C PHE A 44 -25.79 -0.92 -3.02
N THR A 45 -25.55 -0.55 -1.76
CA THR A 45 -26.47 0.31 -1.01
C THR A 45 -25.72 1.52 -0.45
N ASN A 46 -26.44 2.58 -0.15
CA ASN A 46 -25.92 3.79 0.51
C ASN A 46 -25.35 3.51 1.92
N ASN A 47 -25.37 2.27 2.37
CA ASN A 47 -24.78 1.83 3.64
C ASN A 47 -23.49 1.02 3.44
N ASP A 48 -23.09 0.77 2.20
CA ASP A 48 -21.89 0.00 1.91
C ASP A 48 -20.65 0.90 1.89
N ILE A 49 -19.57 0.36 2.43
CA ILE A 49 -18.24 0.94 2.39
C ILE A 49 -17.36 0.02 1.57
N ILE A 50 -16.71 0.58 0.56
CA ILE A 50 -15.86 -0.19 -0.35
C ILE A 50 -14.41 -0.04 0.06
N TYR A 51 -13.75 -1.18 0.26
CA TYR A 51 -12.31 -1.26 0.52
C TYR A 51 -11.61 -2.00 -0.63
N ILE A 52 -10.81 -1.26 -1.42
CA ILE A 52 -10.08 -1.81 -2.56
C ILE A 52 -8.80 -2.49 -2.03
N LEU A 53 -8.74 -3.82 -2.13
CA LEU A 53 -7.60 -4.63 -1.73
C LEU A 53 -7.00 -5.34 -2.94
N ASN A 54 -6.63 -4.56 -3.95
CA ASN A 54 -6.00 -5.05 -5.18
C ASN A 54 -5.34 -3.89 -5.94
N ASN A 55 -4.57 -4.23 -6.98
CA ASN A 55 -3.90 -3.27 -7.86
C ASN A 55 -4.44 -3.32 -9.30
N SER A 56 -5.66 -3.79 -9.49
CA SER A 56 -6.28 -3.96 -10.82
C SER A 56 -6.50 -2.63 -11.55
N THR A 57 -6.27 -2.64 -12.84
CA THR A 57 -6.59 -1.51 -13.74
C THR A 57 -8.10 -1.22 -13.82
N TYR A 58 -8.94 -2.16 -13.42
CA TYR A 58 -10.42 -2.01 -13.38
C TYR A 58 -10.90 -1.13 -12.21
N ASN A 59 -10.06 -0.83 -11.23
CA ASN A 59 -10.47 -0.06 -10.05
C ASN A 59 -11.07 1.31 -10.39
N LEU A 60 -10.48 2.03 -11.35
CA LEU A 60 -11.00 3.34 -11.78
C LEU A 60 -12.38 3.22 -12.43
N GLN A 61 -12.62 2.16 -13.22
CA GLN A 61 -13.92 1.91 -13.81
C GLN A 61 -14.95 1.56 -12.73
N LEU A 62 -14.60 0.66 -11.81
CA LEU A 62 -15.45 0.30 -10.68
C LEU A 62 -15.86 1.56 -9.89
N ILE A 63 -14.91 2.39 -9.49
CA ILE A 63 -15.17 3.61 -8.72
C ILE A 63 -16.20 4.51 -9.45
N LYS A 64 -16.00 4.75 -10.75
CA LYS A 64 -16.93 5.57 -11.55
C LYS A 64 -18.35 5.02 -11.57
N GLU A 65 -18.51 3.69 -11.55
CA GLU A 65 -19.80 3.04 -11.62
C GLU A 65 -20.57 2.98 -10.29
N ILE A 66 -19.82 2.95 -9.16
CA ILE A 66 -20.43 2.70 -7.85
C ILE A 66 -20.40 3.89 -6.88
N LYS A 67 -19.58 4.93 -7.10
CA LYS A 67 -19.40 6.03 -6.15
C LYS A 67 -20.69 6.69 -5.68
N ASP A 68 -21.70 6.78 -6.55
CA ASP A 68 -23.00 7.39 -6.22
C ASP A 68 -24.00 6.37 -5.63
N LYS A 69 -23.61 5.11 -5.50
CA LYS A 69 -24.46 4.01 -4.99
C LYS A 69 -24.05 3.52 -3.61
N VAL A 70 -22.87 3.92 -3.12
CA VAL A 70 -22.30 3.47 -1.86
C VAL A 70 -22.09 4.64 -0.92
N TYR A 71 -21.99 4.36 0.37
CA TYR A 71 -21.72 5.40 1.35
C TYR A 71 -20.33 6.01 1.17
N LYS A 72 -19.30 5.15 0.96
CA LYS A 72 -17.90 5.55 0.90
C LYS A 72 -17.06 4.56 0.12
N ILE A 73 -16.04 5.07 -0.56
CA ILE A 73 -14.94 4.28 -1.09
C ILE A 73 -13.66 4.72 -0.37
N ILE A 74 -13.04 3.80 0.37
CA ILE A 74 -11.80 4.09 1.12
C ILE A 74 -10.67 4.40 0.13
N ASN A 75 -9.94 5.48 0.34
CA ASN A 75 -8.85 5.96 -0.52
C ASN A 75 -9.31 6.34 -1.95
N GLU A 76 -10.57 6.73 -2.15
CA GLU A 76 -11.13 7.06 -3.48
C GLU A 76 -10.24 8.03 -4.26
N GLU A 77 -9.83 9.15 -3.66
CA GLU A 77 -9.03 10.17 -4.33
C GLU A 77 -7.67 9.63 -4.80
N PHE A 78 -7.09 8.69 -4.07
CA PHE A 78 -5.85 8.05 -4.45
C PHE A 78 -6.02 7.18 -5.69
N TYR A 79 -7.05 6.33 -5.73
CA TYR A 79 -7.31 5.44 -6.86
C TYR A 79 -7.82 6.15 -8.12
N CYS A 80 -8.33 7.37 -7.99
CA CYS A 80 -8.71 8.22 -9.13
C CYS A 80 -7.51 8.86 -9.85
N LYS A 81 -6.30 8.73 -9.31
CA LYS A 81 -5.06 9.26 -9.88
C LYS A 81 -4.19 8.11 -10.37
N GLU A 82 -3.38 8.39 -11.38
CA GLU A 82 -2.33 7.47 -11.81
C GLU A 82 -1.15 7.57 -10.82
N ASN A 83 -1.16 6.74 -9.79
CA ASN A 83 -0.12 6.67 -8.78
C ASN A 83 0.78 5.44 -9.02
N THR A 84 2.03 5.66 -9.41
CA THR A 84 3.05 4.61 -9.46
C THR A 84 3.95 4.70 -8.23
N LYS A 85 4.62 3.60 -7.86
CA LYS A 85 5.59 3.60 -6.74
C LYS A 85 6.63 4.72 -6.88
N LEU A 86 7.15 4.91 -8.08
CA LEU A 86 8.12 5.96 -8.36
C LEU A 86 7.55 7.38 -8.21
N LYS A 87 6.29 7.62 -8.63
CA LYS A 87 5.62 8.91 -8.43
C LYS A 87 5.41 9.19 -6.95
N ILE A 88 4.90 8.21 -6.20
CA ILE A 88 4.71 8.30 -4.75
C ILE A 88 6.03 8.67 -4.07
N GLN A 89 7.11 7.96 -4.35
CA GLN A 89 8.41 8.23 -3.74
C GLN A 89 8.93 9.65 -4.05
N LYS A 90 8.77 10.12 -5.29
CA LYS A 90 9.12 11.50 -5.68
C LYS A 90 8.26 12.53 -4.95
N GLU A 91 6.96 12.30 -4.82
CA GLU A 91 6.04 13.18 -4.11
C GLU A 91 6.39 13.27 -2.62
N LEU A 92 6.69 12.15 -1.98
CA LEU A 92 7.16 12.13 -0.59
C LEU A 92 8.44 12.93 -0.42
N LYS A 93 9.44 12.73 -1.29
CA LYS A 93 10.71 13.47 -1.25
C LYS A 93 10.51 14.97 -1.42
N THR A 94 9.61 15.39 -2.31
CA THR A 94 9.28 16.82 -2.53
C THR A 94 8.62 17.46 -1.30
N ASN A 95 8.00 16.66 -0.45
CA ASN A 95 7.36 17.08 0.79
C ASN A 95 8.23 16.83 2.04
N ASP A 96 9.55 16.76 1.90
CA ASP A 96 10.51 16.58 3.01
C ASP A 96 10.24 15.31 3.83
N ILE A 97 9.83 14.24 3.18
CA ILE A 97 9.79 12.90 3.77
C ILE A 97 11.03 12.14 3.30
N LEU A 98 11.75 11.57 4.24
CA LEU A 98 12.93 10.78 3.92
C LEU A 98 12.51 9.48 3.24
N VAL A 99 13.02 9.27 2.05
CA VAL A 99 12.89 8.05 1.25
C VAL A 99 14.29 7.65 0.77
N PRO A 100 14.53 6.38 0.42
CA PRO A 100 15.79 5.97 -0.19
C PRO A 100 16.06 6.77 -1.47
N ASN A 101 17.32 7.01 -1.79
CA ASN A 101 17.66 7.72 -3.01
C ASN A 101 17.40 6.86 -4.25
N ILE A 102 16.69 7.45 -5.22
CA ILE A 102 16.54 6.86 -6.55
C ILE A 102 17.86 7.08 -7.29
N ILE A 103 18.37 6.00 -7.88
CA ILE A 103 19.63 5.98 -8.62
C ILE A 103 19.31 5.99 -10.13
N GLU A 104 19.70 7.04 -10.80
CA GLU A 104 19.59 7.15 -12.26
C GLU A 104 20.73 6.34 -12.91
N TYR A 105 20.49 5.08 -13.25
CA TYR A 105 21.53 4.15 -13.71
C TYR A 105 22.28 4.61 -14.96
N GLU A 106 21.66 5.43 -15.81
CA GLU A 106 22.31 6.01 -16.99
C GLU A 106 23.39 7.07 -16.65
N LYS A 107 23.32 7.68 -15.48
CA LYS A 107 24.20 8.76 -15.03
C LYS A 107 25.30 8.30 -14.07
N VAL A 108 25.21 7.08 -13.55
CA VAL A 108 26.12 6.61 -12.51
C VAL A 108 27.17 5.66 -13.08
N THR A 109 28.44 6.02 -12.92
CA THR A 109 29.58 5.21 -13.37
C THR A 109 30.03 4.19 -12.33
N LYS A 110 29.67 4.40 -11.04
CA LYS A 110 30.03 3.52 -9.93
C LYS A 110 28.86 3.42 -8.96
N TYR A 111 28.41 2.19 -8.71
CA TYR A 111 27.33 1.90 -7.77
C TYR A 111 27.90 1.45 -6.42
N GLU A 112 27.23 1.87 -5.36
CA GLU A 112 27.41 1.30 -4.01
C GLU A 112 26.39 0.17 -3.83
N TYR A 113 26.84 -1.03 -3.54
CA TYR A 113 26.00 -2.20 -3.36
C TYR A 113 25.84 -2.52 -1.86
N PRO A 114 24.72 -3.13 -1.44
CA PRO A 114 23.61 -3.59 -2.26
C PRO A 114 22.67 -2.46 -2.74
N LEU A 115 21.92 -2.73 -3.82
CA LEU A 115 20.87 -1.87 -4.37
C LEU A 115 19.56 -2.64 -4.40
N PHE A 116 18.45 -1.91 -4.47
CA PHE A 116 17.16 -2.46 -4.85
C PHE A 116 16.84 -2.16 -6.31
N PHE A 117 16.41 -3.19 -7.03
CA PHE A 117 15.86 -3.13 -8.37
C PHE A 117 14.35 -3.31 -8.26
N LYS A 118 13.58 -2.27 -8.59
CA LYS A 118 12.14 -2.21 -8.35
C LYS A 118 11.37 -1.89 -9.64
N SER A 119 10.14 -2.41 -9.77
CA SER A 119 9.22 -1.97 -10.82
C SER A 119 8.69 -0.57 -10.52
N VAL A 120 8.42 0.19 -11.59
CA VAL A 120 7.85 1.56 -11.52
C VAL A 120 6.40 1.52 -11.06
N ASP A 121 5.65 0.53 -11.51
CA ASP A 121 4.26 0.28 -11.14
C ASP A 121 4.16 -0.51 -9.82
N HIS A 122 2.94 -0.89 -9.45
CA HIS A 122 2.67 -1.68 -8.26
C HIS A 122 2.97 -3.18 -8.44
N ALA A 123 3.59 -3.61 -9.55
CA ALA A 123 4.06 -4.97 -9.70
C ALA A 123 5.06 -5.32 -8.58
N GLU A 124 4.98 -6.54 -8.06
CA GLU A 124 5.73 -6.99 -6.87
C GLU A 124 7.23 -7.27 -7.15
N LEU A 125 7.80 -6.66 -8.19
CA LEU A 125 9.21 -6.85 -8.49
C LEU A 125 10.06 -5.97 -7.57
N VAL A 126 10.63 -6.59 -6.55
CA VAL A 126 11.64 -6.00 -5.67
C VAL A 126 12.77 -7.00 -5.52
N LEU A 127 13.92 -6.70 -6.10
CA LEU A 127 15.10 -7.56 -6.07
C LEU A 127 16.29 -6.83 -5.45
N LYS A 128 16.93 -7.45 -4.47
CA LYS A 128 18.18 -6.94 -3.89
C LYS A 128 19.37 -7.38 -4.75
N VAL A 129 20.15 -6.43 -5.21
CA VAL A 129 21.26 -6.60 -6.14
C VAL A 129 22.56 -6.33 -5.42
N TYR A 130 23.50 -7.28 -5.43
CA TYR A 130 24.73 -7.23 -4.65
C TYR A 130 25.98 -6.88 -5.45
N ASN A 131 25.90 -6.87 -6.78
CA ASN A 131 27.05 -6.61 -7.64
C ASN A 131 26.63 -6.19 -9.06
N LYS A 132 27.61 -5.66 -9.80
CA LYS A 132 27.40 -5.17 -11.15
C LYS A 132 26.91 -6.25 -12.13
N ASN A 133 27.45 -7.46 -12.07
CA ASN A 133 27.06 -8.50 -13.01
C ASN A 133 25.58 -8.88 -12.87
N SER A 134 25.10 -8.97 -11.64
CA SER A 134 23.69 -9.22 -11.36
C SER A 134 22.80 -8.08 -11.86
N LEU A 135 23.24 -6.81 -11.68
CA LEU A 135 22.53 -5.65 -12.19
C LEU A 135 22.48 -5.66 -13.73
N ASP A 136 23.60 -5.86 -14.41
CA ASP A 136 23.68 -5.87 -15.86
C ASP A 136 22.76 -6.96 -16.46
N ASN A 137 22.70 -8.13 -15.83
CA ASN A 137 21.79 -9.22 -16.23
C ASN A 137 20.31 -8.86 -16.08
N LEU A 138 19.93 -8.10 -15.05
CA LEU A 138 18.56 -7.63 -14.88
C LEU A 138 18.20 -6.55 -15.88
N LEU A 139 19.09 -5.56 -16.09
CA LEU A 139 18.89 -4.48 -17.05
C LEU A 139 18.73 -4.99 -18.51
N GLN A 140 19.28 -6.17 -18.84
CA GLN A 140 19.06 -6.81 -20.15
C GLN A 140 17.67 -7.44 -20.28
N LYS A 141 17.01 -7.79 -19.18
CA LYS A 141 15.74 -8.53 -19.19
C LYS A 141 14.51 -7.62 -19.06
N PHE A 142 14.66 -6.43 -18.51
CA PHE A 142 13.56 -5.53 -18.22
C PHE A 142 13.68 -4.22 -19.01
N ASP A 143 12.55 -3.69 -19.47
CA ASP A 143 12.50 -2.36 -20.09
C ASP A 143 12.90 -1.31 -19.04
N SER A 144 13.85 -0.47 -19.41
CA SER A 144 14.35 0.63 -18.55
C SER A 144 13.27 1.58 -18.05
N ARG A 145 12.16 1.71 -18.78
CA ARG A 145 11.02 2.55 -18.41
C ARG A 145 10.12 1.92 -17.37
N SER A 146 10.21 0.60 -17.20
CA SER A 146 9.38 -0.17 -16.27
C SER A 146 10.02 -0.40 -14.91
N ILE A 147 11.29 0.03 -14.73
CA ILE A 147 12.06 -0.21 -13.50
C ILE A 147 12.78 1.06 -13.02
N TYR A 148 13.17 1.05 -11.76
CA TYR A 148 14.11 2.02 -11.18
C TYR A 148 15.03 1.33 -10.17
N LEU A 149 16.16 1.98 -9.89
CA LEU A 149 17.10 1.55 -8.87
C LEU A 149 16.97 2.43 -7.64
N GLU A 150 17.19 1.84 -6.48
CA GLU A 150 17.12 2.49 -5.19
C GLU A 150 18.29 2.05 -4.30
N GLU A 151 18.82 2.96 -3.50
CA GLU A 151 19.84 2.61 -2.51
C GLU A 151 19.28 1.66 -1.45
N SER A 152 20.12 0.78 -0.92
CA SER A 152 19.77 -0.02 0.26
C SER A 152 20.13 0.74 1.52
N LEU A 153 19.15 0.90 2.41
CA LEU A 153 19.35 1.50 3.73
C LEU A 153 19.61 0.48 4.83
N GLU A 154 19.46 -0.80 4.49
CA GLU A 154 19.65 -1.90 5.45
C GLU A 154 21.13 -2.05 5.82
N ASP A 155 21.41 -2.00 7.11
CA ASP A 155 22.72 -2.32 7.69
C ASP A 155 22.53 -3.00 9.06
N SER A 156 23.61 -3.32 9.76
CA SER A 156 23.56 -4.01 11.06
C SER A 156 22.89 -3.20 12.18
N ASN A 157 22.67 -1.92 11.98
CA ASN A 157 22.10 -0.99 12.97
C ASN A 157 20.73 -0.45 12.53
N SER A 158 20.19 -0.92 11.42
CA SER A 158 18.87 -0.52 10.99
C SER A 158 17.78 -1.36 11.65
N GLU A 159 16.66 -0.71 11.95
CA GLU A 159 15.44 -1.34 12.46
C GLU A 159 14.33 -1.18 11.44
N GLU A 160 13.58 -2.24 11.19
CA GLU A 160 12.46 -2.22 10.25
C GLU A 160 11.14 -2.25 10.99
N TYR A 161 10.18 -1.45 10.53
CA TYR A 161 8.83 -1.38 11.09
C TYR A 161 7.80 -1.56 9.99
N LYS A 162 6.81 -2.42 10.24
CA LYS A 162 5.55 -2.50 9.47
C LYS A 162 4.46 -1.81 10.25
N VAL A 163 3.86 -0.78 9.67
CA VAL A 163 2.84 0.04 10.31
C VAL A 163 1.60 0.10 9.43
N TYR A 164 0.44 0.01 10.05
CA TYR A 164 -0.86 0.21 9.44
C TYR A 164 -1.43 1.53 9.94
N PHE A 165 -1.83 2.39 9.02
CA PHE A 165 -2.53 3.63 9.32
C PHE A 165 -3.99 3.49 8.96
N ILE A 166 -4.88 3.81 9.91
CA ILE A 166 -6.32 3.81 9.71
C ILE A 166 -6.84 5.13 10.26
N LYS A 167 -7.29 5.99 9.35
CA LYS A 167 -7.69 7.37 9.62
C LYS A 167 -6.56 8.13 10.32
N ASN A 168 -6.65 8.37 11.60
CA ASN A 168 -5.66 9.16 12.34
C ASN A 168 -4.86 8.34 13.36
N THR A 169 -4.92 7.02 13.25
CA THR A 169 -4.30 6.12 14.23
C THR A 169 -3.39 5.14 13.54
N ILE A 170 -2.25 4.85 14.17
CA ILE A 170 -1.31 3.82 13.71
C ILE A 170 -1.45 2.55 14.52
N TYR A 171 -1.19 1.43 13.85
CA TYR A 171 -1.15 0.09 14.42
C TYR A 171 0.09 -0.62 13.90
N PHE A 172 0.90 -1.15 14.79
CA PHE A 172 2.06 -1.93 14.41
C PHE A 172 1.67 -3.38 14.12
N ASP A 173 2.53 -4.11 13.41
CA ASP A 173 2.47 -5.56 13.31
C ASP A 173 2.40 -6.16 14.72
N ASP A 174 1.59 -7.22 14.92
CA ASP A 174 1.37 -7.84 16.23
C ASP A 174 2.68 -8.31 16.91
N MET A 175 3.74 -8.57 16.11
CA MET A 175 5.07 -8.90 16.64
C MET A 175 5.69 -7.80 17.54
N TYR A 176 5.28 -6.55 17.37
CA TYR A 176 5.76 -5.41 18.18
C TYR A 176 4.92 -5.16 19.44
N GLY A 177 3.83 -5.91 19.64
CA GLY A 177 2.98 -5.80 20.83
C GLY A 177 2.32 -4.42 20.96
N ASN A 178 2.58 -3.75 22.09
CA ASN A 178 2.04 -2.41 22.38
C ASN A 178 3.03 -1.29 22.06
N TYR A 179 3.90 -1.48 21.07
CA TYR A 179 4.85 -0.45 20.65
C TYR A 179 4.11 0.81 20.18
N THR A 180 4.65 1.97 20.51
CA THR A 180 4.16 3.29 20.10
C THR A 180 5.35 4.18 19.75
N ASP A 181 5.21 5.00 18.72
CA ASP A 181 6.23 5.95 18.30
C ASP A 181 5.58 7.20 17.71
N ASN A 182 5.70 8.31 18.42
CA ASN A 182 5.10 9.58 18.01
C ASN A 182 5.68 10.12 16.69
N ILE A 183 6.94 9.80 16.36
CA ILE A 183 7.55 10.25 15.11
C ILE A 183 6.92 9.49 13.94
N ILE A 184 6.77 8.17 14.08
CA ILE A 184 6.09 7.34 13.08
C ILE A 184 4.63 7.76 12.91
N GLU A 185 3.93 8.08 14.01
CA GLU A 185 2.54 8.57 13.95
C GLU A 185 2.44 9.87 13.14
N GLN A 186 3.26 10.88 13.45
CA GLN A 186 3.28 12.14 12.70
C GLN A 186 3.69 11.94 11.23
N LEU A 187 4.60 11.03 10.97
CA LEU A 187 5.00 10.65 9.61
C LEU A 187 3.82 10.06 8.83
N CYS A 188 3.08 9.12 9.42
CA CYS A 188 1.90 8.52 8.80
C CYS A 188 0.80 9.54 8.55
N LEU A 189 0.52 10.45 9.50
CA LEU A 189 -0.44 11.54 9.32
C LEU A 189 -0.05 12.46 8.16
N LYS A 190 1.24 12.83 8.07
CA LYS A 190 1.76 13.66 6.97
C LYS A 190 1.60 12.95 5.63
N ILE A 191 1.93 11.66 5.54
CA ILE A 191 1.80 10.85 4.33
C ILE A 191 0.34 10.73 3.90
N GLY A 192 -0.56 10.39 4.84
CA GLY A 192 -2.00 10.31 4.58
C GLY A 192 -2.56 11.59 3.98
N ASN A 193 -2.15 12.75 4.50
CA ASN A 193 -2.56 14.06 3.99
C ASN A 193 -2.00 14.36 2.59
N ILE A 194 -0.74 14.04 2.31
CA ILE A 194 -0.10 14.26 1.00
C ILE A 194 -0.77 13.39 -0.06
N LEU A 195 -0.87 12.09 0.20
CA LEU A 195 -1.34 11.11 -0.77
C LEU A 195 -2.87 10.94 -0.79
N LYS A 196 -3.59 11.61 0.12
CA LYS A 196 -5.05 11.44 0.30
C LYS A 196 -5.43 9.99 0.63
N LEU A 197 -4.67 9.40 1.54
CA LEU A 197 -4.87 8.06 2.05
C LEU A 197 -5.40 8.11 3.48
N GLU A 198 -6.50 7.42 3.74
CA GLU A 198 -7.07 7.25 5.07
C GLU A 198 -6.86 5.84 5.64
N LEU A 199 -6.49 4.88 4.78
CA LEU A 199 -6.08 3.54 5.13
C LEU A 199 -4.92 3.11 4.25
N PHE A 200 -3.78 2.75 4.84
CA PHE A 200 -2.61 2.22 4.13
C PHE A 200 -1.68 1.47 5.09
N SER A 201 -0.78 0.71 4.55
CA SER A 201 0.38 0.25 5.31
C SER A 201 1.66 0.86 4.76
N ILE A 202 2.63 1.00 5.65
CA ILE A 202 3.93 1.60 5.36
C ILE A 202 5.04 0.72 5.94
N ASP A 203 6.09 0.55 5.16
CA ASP A 203 7.33 -0.05 5.60
C ASP A 203 8.36 1.05 5.84
N ILE A 204 8.95 1.06 7.04
CA ILE A 204 9.87 2.09 7.50
C ILE A 204 11.19 1.43 7.92
N ILE A 205 12.31 2.04 7.51
CA ILE A 205 13.63 1.73 8.07
C ILE A 205 14.06 2.91 8.96
N LYS A 206 14.37 2.61 10.22
CA LYS A 206 15.07 3.53 11.10
C LYS A 206 16.56 3.28 11.01
N ARG A 207 17.34 4.31 10.67
CA ARG A 207 18.80 4.28 10.56
C ARG A 207 19.37 5.58 11.10
N ASN A 208 20.29 5.50 12.08
CA ASN A 208 20.91 6.69 12.68
C ASN A 208 19.90 7.74 13.16
N ASP A 209 18.84 7.31 13.86
CA ASP A 209 17.73 8.14 14.35
C ASP A 209 16.84 8.80 13.26
N TYR A 210 17.04 8.48 11.98
CA TYR A 210 16.19 8.92 10.88
C TYR A 210 15.27 7.79 10.43
N TYR A 211 14.03 8.15 10.11
CA TYR A 211 12.99 7.23 9.63
C TYR A 211 12.81 7.41 8.13
N TYR A 212 13.09 6.37 7.36
CA TYR A 212 12.97 6.34 5.91
C TYR A 212 11.78 5.50 5.50
N VAL A 213 10.93 6.04 4.65
CA VAL A 213 9.79 5.32 4.05
C VAL A 213 10.30 4.54 2.85
N ILE A 214 10.25 3.21 2.92
CA ILE A 214 10.75 2.33 1.86
C ILE A 214 9.66 1.74 0.98
N ASP A 215 8.43 1.63 1.49
CA ASP A 215 7.25 1.23 0.71
C ASP A 215 5.97 1.78 1.34
N ILE A 216 4.98 2.09 0.49
CA ILE A 216 3.61 2.42 0.89
C ILE A 216 2.67 1.53 0.11
N ASN A 217 1.77 0.85 0.83
CA ASN A 217 0.75 0.04 0.23
C ASN A 217 -0.65 0.59 0.56
N PRO A 218 -1.34 1.24 -0.40
CA PRO A 218 -2.69 1.77 -0.23
C PRO A 218 -3.74 0.65 -0.10
N SER A 219 -3.41 -0.56 -0.55
CA SER A 219 -4.22 -1.78 -0.45
C SER A 219 -3.71 -2.65 0.70
N ALA A 220 -3.71 -2.12 1.92
CA ALA A 220 -3.15 -2.78 3.09
C ALA A 220 -3.97 -4.01 3.50
N GLY A 221 -3.37 -5.19 3.46
CA GLY A 221 -4.06 -6.45 3.77
C GLY A 221 -4.42 -6.67 5.25
N LEU A 222 -3.90 -5.86 6.16
CA LEU A 222 -4.15 -5.86 7.62
C LEU A 222 -3.91 -7.21 8.35
N TYR A 223 -3.40 -8.22 7.65
CA TYR A 223 -3.34 -9.60 8.12
C TYR A 223 -2.33 -9.85 9.26
N LYS A 224 -1.37 -8.94 9.46
CA LYS A 224 -0.35 -9.04 10.52
C LYS A 224 -0.67 -8.22 11.76
N SER A 225 -1.84 -7.57 11.84
CA SER A 225 -2.24 -6.77 12.97
C SER A 225 -3.71 -6.99 13.30
N SER A 226 -3.99 -7.67 14.38
CA SER A 226 -5.36 -7.88 14.88
C SER A 226 -6.04 -6.56 15.23
N LYS A 227 -5.30 -5.66 15.86
CA LYS A 227 -5.80 -4.31 16.21
C LYS A 227 -6.19 -3.48 14.99
N SER A 228 -5.45 -3.60 13.88
CA SER A 228 -5.80 -2.87 12.65
C SER A 228 -7.05 -3.44 11.98
N ARG A 229 -7.30 -4.76 12.08
CA ARG A 229 -8.55 -5.36 11.59
C ARG A 229 -9.77 -4.91 12.40
N GLU A 230 -9.65 -4.90 13.73
CA GLU A 230 -10.69 -4.35 14.61
C GLU A 230 -10.96 -2.87 14.30
N ALA A 231 -9.90 -2.09 14.08
CA ALA A 231 -10.00 -0.68 13.75
C ALA A 231 -10.68 -0.44 12.40
N LEU A 232 -10.43 -1.27 11.37
CA LEU A 232 -11.14 -1.18 10.09
C LEU A 232 -12.66 -1.20 10.31
N ILE A 233 -13.14 -2.17 11.10
CA ILE A 233 -14.56 -2.30 11.38
C ILE A 233 -15.06 -1.12 12.21
N LYS A 234 -14.36 -0.78 13.29
CA LYS A 234 -14.75 0.28 14.20
C LYS A 234 -14.82 1.64 13.50
N GLU A 235 -13.76 2.04 12.80
CA GLU A 235 -13.62 3.39 12.25
C GLU A 235 -14.48 3.62 10.99
N PHE A 236 -14.77 2.58 10.21
CA PHE A 236 -15.51 2.73 8.97
C PHE A 236 -16.99 2.31 9.08
N ARG A 237 -17.32 1.28 9.88
CA ARG A 237 -18.71 0.85 10.04
C ARG A 237 -19.56 1.82 10.83
N TYR A 238 -19.02 2.47 11.87
CA TYR A 238 -19.80 3.32 12.77
C TYR A 238 -20.02 4.75 12.23
N GLU A 239 -19.33 5.17 11.19
CA GLU A 239 -19.63 6.44 10.51
C GLU A 239 -21.07 6.50 9.96
N ASN A 240 -21.64 5.35 9.60
CA ASN A 240 -22.99 5.26 9.01
C ASN A 240 -24.16 5.41 10.01
N ARG A 241 -23.89 5.57 11.31
CA ARG A 241 -24.94 5.58 12.34
C ARG A 241 -25.16 6.96 12.98
N GLY A 242 -24.53 8.00 12.42
CA GLY A 242 -24.65 9.39 12.89
C GLY A 242 -25.71 10.21 12.13
#